data_c633cb628af9d0c461bc760a3fd9dea8
#
_entry.id   c633cb628af9d0c461bc760a3fd9dea8
#
_cell.length_a   1.000
_cell.length_b   1.000
_cell.length_c   1.000
_cell.angle_alpha   90.00
_cell.angle_beta   90.00
_cell.angle_gamma   90.00
#
_symmetry.space_group_name_H-M   'P 1'
#
loop_
_entity.id
_entity.type
_entity.pdbx_description
1 polymer ?
#
loop_
_entity_poly.entity_id
_entity_poly.type
_entity_poly.pdbx_seq_one_letter_code
_entity_poly.pdbx_strand_id
1 'polypeptide(L)'
;RSDGFRIKGEESLTPEELEASRPRGDHIAMARAPLDGPAALLSSPLGRIALPGQYGIPLSCLYSKKVRNLMVAGEHASVTHRVSACLRHPPASAQLGEAVGLVAAKSALDRRQPRTLAKPNYVESIRRDLARLNHSCGPDPVEDLDDLARVAQITASTALPCCSLEHPVLPATASPDNRLLQFPVITDSVEGIGLYLEVRQDCRLNVCFLEGASNGSTIPGDCLDTASIDLSKNSGQWIELPLQSRIKSAGWHFLEIEGSL
;
A
#
# COMPACT_ATOMS: atom_id res chain seq x y z
N ARG A 1 21.63 -12.87 0.34
CA ARG A 1 20.98 -12.98 -1.00
C ARG A 1 21.80 -12.17 -1.98
N SER A 2 22.25 -12.78 -3.07
CA SER A 2 22.85 -12.03 -4.18
C SER A 2 21.73 -11.27 -4.90
N ASP A 3 21.94 -9.98 -5.15
CA ASP A 3 21.04 -9.21 -6.01
C ASP A 3 21.06 -9.78 -7.43
N GLY A 4 19.88 -9.86 -8.04
CA GLY A 4 19.75 -10.24 -9.45
C GLY A 4 20.39 -9.20 -10.37
N PHE A 5 20.73 -9.63 -11.58
CA PHE A 5 21.17 -8.70 -12.62
C PHE A 5 20.01 -7.79 -13.05
N ARG A 6 20.28 -6.50 -13.19
CA ARG A 6 19.36 -5.51 -13.74
C ARG A 6 19.76 -5.15 -15.16
N ILE A 7 18.77 -4.94 -16.03
CA ILE A 7 19.08 -4.43 -17.37
C ILE A 7 19.49 -2.95 -17.29
N LYS A 8 20.18 -2.51 -18.33
CA LYS A 8 20.35 -1.09 -18.60
C LYS A 8 19.23 -0.65 -19.55
N GLY A 9 18.20 -0.03 -18.99
CA GLY A 9 17.08 0.53 -19.75
C GLY A 9 17.42 1.85 -20.43
N GLU A 10 16.43 2.45 -21.06
CA GLU A 10 16.55 3.83 -21.59
C GLU A 10 16.72 4.81 -20.44
N GLU A 11 15.94 4.64 -19.38
CA GLU A 11 15.97 5.39 -18.14
C GLU A 11 16.23 4.47 -16.95
N SER A 12 16.52 5.06 -15.82
CA SER A 12 16.67 4.36 -14.54
C SER A 12 15.87 5.07 -13.47
N LEU A 13 15.04 4.34 -12.73
CA LEU A 13 14.22 4.91 -11.66
C LEU A 13 15.03 5.03 -10.37
N THR A 14 14.99 6.20 -9.75
CA THR A 14 15.75 6.53 -8.52
C THR A 14 14.82 6.72 -7.31
N PRO A 15 15.34 6.65 -6.06
CA PRO A 15 14.57 6.91 -4.87
C PRO A 15 13.95 8.32 -4.85
N GLU A 16 14.69 9.31 -5.30
CA GLU A 16 14.27 10.72 -5.31
C GLU A 16 13.05 10.93 -6.22
N GLU A 17 12.99 10.20 -7.33
CA GLU A 17 11.83 10.23 -8.23
C GLU A 17 10.60 9.55 -7.60
N LEU A 18 10.80 8.48 -6.82
CA LEU A 18 9.72 7.85 -6.09
C LEU A 18 9.19 8.75 -4.97
N GLU A 19 10.07 9.38 -4.21
CA GLU A 19 9.73 10.30 -3.13
C GLU A 19 8.99 11.53 -3.65
N ALA A 20 9.34 12.01 -4.83
CA ALA A 20 8.63 13.11 -5.47
C ALA A 20 7.19 12.75 -5.89
N SER A 21 6.81 11.49 -5.85
CA SER A 21 5.47 10.97 -6.22
C SER A 21 4.93 11.49 -7.56
N ARG A 22 5.85 11.88 -8.47
CA ARG A 22 5.49 12.38 -9.80
C ARG A 22 5.58 11.25 -10.81
N PRO A 23 4.44 10.72 -11.28
CA PRO A 23 4.46 9.72 -12.33
C PRO A 23 5.04 10.32 -13.61
N ARG A 24 5.97 9.61 -14.24
CA ARG A 24 6.45 9.97 -15.57
C ARG A 24 5.34 9.73 -16.60
N GLY A 25 5.37 10.46 -17.71
CA GLY A 25 4.38 10.33 -18.78
C GLY A 25 4.27 8.93 -19.37
N ASP A 26 5.28 8.07 -19.24
CA ASP A 26 5.35 6.72 -19.78
C ASP A 26 5.12 5.60 -18.72
N HIS A 27 4.60 5.91 -17.52
CA HIS A 27 4.30 4.87 -16.53
C HIS A 27 3.15 3.97 -16.98
N ILE A 28 3.29 2.66 -16.75
CA ILE A 28 2.33 1.61 -17.15
C ILE A 28 1.94 0.69 -16.00
N ALA A 29 2.52 0.87 -14.84
CA ALA A 29 2.18 0.16 -13.63
C ALA A 29 2.36 1.07 -12.43
N MET A 30 1.66 0.76 -11.34
CA MET A 30 1.80 1.45 -10.07
C MET A 30 2.32 0.48 -9.03
N ALA A 31 3.16 0.96 -8.13
CA ALA A 31 3.57 0.19 -6.98
C ALA A 31 3.41 1.02 -5.70
N ARG A 32 3.22 0.32 -4.60
CA ARG A 32 3.18 0.89 -3.25
C ARG A 32 3.91 -0.07 -2.32
N ALA A 33 5.18 0.13 -2.17
CA ALA A 33 5.99 -0.67 -1.27
C ALA A 33 7.07 0.22 -0.63
N PRO A 34 7.44 -0.03 0.63
CA PRO A 34 8.48 0.73 1.30
C PRO A 34 9.83 0.52 0.60
N LEU A 35 10.66 1.56 0.60
CA LEU A 35 12.06 1.47 0.20
C LEU A 35 12.84 0.73 1.30
N ASP A 36 12.95 -0.58 1.18
CA ASP A 36 13.79 -1.37 2.08
C ASP A 36 15.27 -1.21 1.69
N GLY A 37 16.09 -0.70 2.59
CA GLY A 37 17.56 -0.73 2.40
C GLY A 37 18.17 -1.93 3.11
N PRO A 38 19.36 -2.43 2.68
CA PRO A 38 20.10 -3.46 3.40
C PRO A 38 20.39 -3.10 4.86
N ALA A 39 20.56 -1.83 5.16
CA ALA A 39 20.72 -1.30 6.50
C ALA A 39 19.45 -1.44 7.38
N ALA A 40 18.29 -1.49 6.76
CA ALA A 40 17.01 -1.67 7.44
C ALA A 40 16.86 -3.07 8.06
N LEU A 41 17.53 -4.06 7.49
CA LEU A 41 17.53 -5.42 8.01
C LEU A 41 18.52 -5.64 9.16
N LEU A 42 19.51 -4.78 9.32
CA LEU A 42 20.64 -5.03 10.21
C LEU A 42 20.74 -4.10 11.44
N SER A 43 20.09 -2.93 11.43
CA SER A 43 20.41 -1.94 12.46
C SER A 43 19.27 -1.14 13.07
N SER A 44 18.03 -1.27 12.61
CA SER A 44 16.90 -0.62 13.28
C SER A 44 15.56 -0.99 12.66
N PRO A 45 14.49 -1.18 13.47
CA PRO A 45 13.12 -1.07 13.00
C PRO A 45 12.85 0.24 12.24
N LEU A 46 13.68 1.26 12.42
CA LEU A 46 13.62 2.59 11.79
C LEU A 46 14.08 2.64 10.32
N GLY A 47 14.60 1.56 9.76
CA GLY A 47 15.14 1.53 8.40
C GLY A 47 14.12 1.40 7.27
N ARG A 48 12.83 1.31 7.56
CA ARG A 48 11.78 1.36 6.56
C ARG A 48 11.44 2.81 6.28
N ILE A 49 11.96 3.34 5.17
CA ILE A 49 11.46 4.59 4.65
C ILE A 49 10.11 4.28 4.03
N ALA A 50 9.04 4.64 4.74
CA ALA A 50 7.70 4.57 4.18
C ALA A 50 7.61 5.56 3.03
N LEU A 51 7.35 5.07 1.84
CA LEU A 51 7.02 5.96 0.72
C LEU A 51 5.60 6.50 0.95
N PRO A 52 5.42 7.79 0.92
CA PRO A 52 4.12 8.42 1.15
C PRO A 52 3.22 8.30 -0.08
N GLY A 53 2.87 7.11 -0.54
CA GLY A 53 1.92 6.98 -1.62
C GLY A 53 2.23 5.93 -2.67
N GLN A 54 1.47 5.97 -3.73
CA GLN A 54 1.68 5.16 -4.92
C GLN A 54 2.65 5.88 -5.87
N TYR A 55 3.49 5.11 -6.54
CA TYR A 55 4.41 5.63 -7.55
C TYR A 55 4.32 4.85 -8.85
N GLY A 56 4.48 5.58 -9.97
CA GLY A 56 4.42 5.02 -11.30
C GLY A 56 5.74 4.36 -11.73
N ILE A 57 5.65 3.20 -12.37
CA ILE A 57 6.80 2.52 -12.95
C ILE A 57 6.84 2.82 -14.45
N PRO A 58 7.88 3.53 -14.93
CA PRO A 58 7.99 3.92 -16.32
C PRO A 58 8.29 2.75 -17.24
N LEU A 59 7.68 2.74 -18.42
CA LEU A 59 7.99 1.76 -19.46
C LEU A 59 9.45 1.83 -19.90
N SER A 60 10.03 3.02 -19.92
CA SER A 60 11.46 3.26 -20.26
C SER A 60 12.46 2.54 -19.35
N CYS A 61 12.04 2.10 -18.16
CA CYS A 61 12.83 1.30 -17.23
C CYS A 61 12.68 -0.22 -17.47
N LEU A 62 11.75 -0.66 -18.33
CA LEU A 62 11.34 -2.05 -18.48
C LEU A 62 11.78 -2.68 -19.80
N TYR A 63 12.47 -1.95 -20.66
CA TYR A 63 13.08 -2.49 -21.88
C TYR A 63 14.57 -2.13 -21.99
N SER A 64 15.33 -2.96 -22.69
CA SER A 64 16.76 -2.78 -22.84
C SER A 64 17.11 -1.65 -23.81
N LYS A 65 18.05 -0.79 -23.42
CA LYS A 65 18.62 0.25 -24.29
C LYS A 65 19.39 -0.33 -25.47
N LYS A 66 20.03 -1.50 -25.27
CA LYS A 66 20.93 -2.11 -26.27
C LYS A 66 20.26 -3.20 -27.07
N VAL A 67 19.42 -4.02 -26.45
CA VAL A 67 18.78 -5.17 -27.10
C VAL A 67 17.34 -4.77 -27.49
N ARG A 68 17.07 -4.72 -28.78
CA ARG A 68 15.86 -4.11 -29.35
C ARG A 68 14.53 -4.72 -28.90
N ASN A 69 14.50 -6.02 -28.64
CA ASN A 69 13.31 -6.80 -28.33
C ASN A 69 13.35 -7.45 -26.93
N LEU A 70 14.22 -6.94 -26.04
CA LEU A 70 14.32 -7.43 -24.67
C LEU A 70 13.54 -6.51 -23.73
N MET A 71 12.58 -7.09 -23.03
CA MET A 71 11.84 -6.47 -21.94
C MET A 71 12.01 -7.29 -20.66
N VAL A 72 11.81 -6.65 -19.51
CA VAL A 72 11.93 -7.27 -18.21
C VAL A 72 10.84 -6.75 -17.27
N ALA A 73 10.53 -7.52 -16.23
CA ALA A 73 9.65 -7.15 -15.15
C ALA A 73 10.30 -7.42 -13.78
N GLY A 74 9.72 -6.86 -12.72
CA GLY A 74 10.18 -7.08 -11.35
C GLY A 74 11.57 -6.51 -11.06
N GLU A 75 12.36 -7.21 -10.29
CA GLU A 75 13.67 -6.76 -9.79
C GLU A 75 14.75 -6.56 -10.88
N HIS A 76 14.51 -7.08 -12.07
CA HIS A 76 15.43 -6.96 -13.21
C HIS A 76 15.29 -5.65 -13.99
N ALA A 77 14.33 -4.82 -13.63
CA ALA A 77 14.10 -3.50 -14.24
C ALA A 77 15.33 -2.58 -14.08
N SER A 78 15.42 -1.58 -14.97
CA SER A 78 16.45 -0.54 -14.90
C SER A 78 16.14 0.45 -13.77
N VAL A 79 16.58 0.11 -12.57
CA VAL A 79 16.34 0.89 -11.35
C VAL A 79 17.56 0.87 -10.46
N THR A 80 17.66 1.80 -9.52
CA THR A 80 18.72 1.75 -8.50
C THR A 80 18.51 0.56 -7.56
N HIS A 81 19.55 0.19 -6.82
CA HIS A 81 19.50 -0.91 -5.86
C HIS A 81 18.36 -0.74 -4.83
N ARG A 82 18.21 0.46 -4.28
CA ARG A 82 17.16 0.75 -3.29
C ARG A 82 15.75 0.59 -3.87
N VAL A 83 15.54 1.04 -5.10
CA VAL A 83 14.25 0.91 -5.79
C VAL A 83 13.94 -0.54 -6.16
N SER A 84 14.95 -1.36 -6.49
CA SER A 84 14.73 -2.77 -6.83
C SER A 84 14.09 -3.56 -5.68
N ALA A 85 14.35 -3.16 -4.43
CA ALA A 85 13.71 -3.76 -3.27
C ALA A 85 12.18 -3.62 -3.28
N CYS A 86 11.66 -2.50 -3.80
CA CYS A 86 10.22 -2.27 -3.94
C CYS A 86 9.60 -3.14 -5.03
N LEU A 87 10.31 -3.37 -6.13
CA LEU A 87 9.79 -4.08 -7.31
C LEU A 87 9.77 -5.60 -7.14
N ARG A 88 10.49 -6.15 -6.16
CA ARG A 88 10.49 -7.59 -5.85
C ARG A 88 9.25 -8.05 -5.06
N HIS A 89 8.44 -7.14 -4.53
CA HIS A 89 7.21 -7.49 -3.85
C HIS A 89 6.23 -8.16 -4.82
N PRO A 90 5.61 -9.30 -4.43
CA PRO A 90 4.76 -10.06 -5.33
C PRO A 90 3.68 -9.26 -6.06
N PRO A 91 2.92 -8.36 -5.41
CA PRO A 91 1.92 -7.55 -6.12
C PRO A 91 2.54 -6.63 -7.18
N ALA A 92 3.65 -5.97 -6.88
CA ALA A 92 4.34 -5.10 -7.84
C ALA A 92 4.92 -5.91 -9.01
N SER A 93 5.53 -7.06 -8.72
CA SER A 93 6.06 -7.95 -9.76
C SER A 93 4.96 -8.51 -10.67
N ALA A 94 3.80 -8.86 -10.12
CA ALA A 94 2.65 -9.34 -10.88
C ALA A 94 2.13 -8.25 -11.83
N GLN A 95 1.90 -7.04 -11.33
CA GLN A 95 1.50 -5.90 -12.14
C GLN A 95 2.50 -5.59 -13.25
N LEU A 96 3.79 -5.59 -12.95
CA LEU A 96 4.83 -5.36 -13.96
C LEU A 96 4.85 -6.46 -15.01
N GLY A 97 4.65 -7.72 -14.61
CA GLY A 97 4.57 -8.85 -15.52
C GLY A 97 3.41 -8.72 -16.51
N GLU A 98 2.22 -8.36 -16.03
CA GLU A 98 1.04 -8.12 -16.86
C GLU A 98 1.26 -6.95 -17.83
N ALA A 99 1.71 -5.80 -17.34
CA ALA A 99 1.94 -4.62 -18.16
C ALA A 99 3.02 -4.87 -19.24
N VAL A 100 4.14 -5.48 -18.87
CA VAL A 100 5.21 -5.84 -19.80
C VAL A 100 4.73 -6.86 -20.83
N GLY A 101 3.94 -7.86 -20.40
CA GLY A 101 3.35 -8.86 -21.28
C GLY A 101 2.45 -8.23 -22.36
N LEU A 102 1.58 -7.30 -21.96
CA LEU A 102 0.73 -6.57 -22.91
C LEU A 102 1.55 -5.75 -23.90
N VAL A 103 2.55 -5.00 -23.41
CA VAL A 103 3.42 -4.18 -24.29
C VAL A 103 4.23 -5.06 -25.23
N ALA A 104 4.73 -6.20 -24.76
CA ALA A 104 5.44 -7.16 -25.62
C ALA A 104 4.54 -7.72 -26.72
N ALA A 105 3.31 -8.10 -26.39
CA ALA A 105 2.33 -8.56 -27.36
C ALA A 105 2.01 -7.49 -28.40
N LYS A 106 1.73 -6.25 -27.97
CA LYS A 106 1.52 -5.12 -28.88
C LYS A 106 2.75 -4.85 -29.75
N SER A 107 3.95 -4.91 -29.17
CA SER A 107 5.20 -4.74 -29.89
C SER A 107 5.34 -5.76 -31.04
N ALA A 108 4.99 -7.02 -30.78
CA ALA A 108 5.04 -8.08 -31.76
C ALA A 108 3.96 -7.93 -32.85
N LEU A 109 2.70 -7.67 -32.45
CA LEU A 109 1.56 -7.53 -33.35
C LEU A 109 1.72 -6.33 -34.30
N ASP A 110 2.12 -5.20 -33.74
CA ASP A 110 2.30 -3.95 -34.50
C ASP A 110 3.66 -3.91 -35.23
N ARG A 111 4.52 -4.90 -35.02
CA ARG A 111 5.91 -4.92 -35.51
C ARG A 111 6.70 -3.66 -35.14
N ARG A 112 6.46 -3.16 -33.90
CA ARG A 112 7.10 -1.97 -33.34
C ARG A 112 8.01 -2.34 -32.17
N GLN A 113 9.06 -1.58 -31.98
CA GLN A 113 9.95 -1.79 -30.83
C GLN A 113 9.30 -1.25 -29.55
N PRO A 114 9.54 -1.84 -28.36
CA PRO A 114 9.07 -1.34 -27.08
C PRO A 114 9.35 0.16 -26.86
N ARG A 115 10.52 0.63 -27.28
CA ARG A 115 10.92 2.04 -27.27
C ARG A 115 9.93 2.95 -28.01
N THR A 116 9.36 2.50 -29.10
CA THR A 116 8.35 3.26 -29.85
C THR A 116 7.05 3.35 -29.06
N LEU A 117 6.69 2.28 -28.36
CA LEU A 117 5.48 2.21 -27.53
C LEU A 117 5.58 3.04 -26.23
N ALA A 118 6.78 3.44 -25.82
CA ALA A 118 6.97 4.35 -24.68
C ALA A 118 6.66 5.83 -24.99
N LYS A 119 6.28 6.17 -26.23
CA LYS A 119 5.87 7.53 -26.58
C LYS A 119 4.45 7.82 -26.07
N PRO A 120 4.14 9.08 -25.67
CA PRO A 120 2.88 9.43 -25.00
C PRO A 120 1.61 8.92 -25.69
N ASN A 121 1.52 9.06 -27.00
CA ASN A 121 0.36 8.63 -27.78
C ASN A 121 0.09 7.12 -27.74
N TYR A 122 1.12 6.30 -27.56
CA TYR A 122 0.96 4.84 -27.39
C TYR A 122 0.72 4.45 -25.94
N VAL A 123 1.36 5.14 -25.01
CA VAL A 123 1.22 4.87 -23.56
C VAL A 123 -0.24 5.03 -23.13
N GLU A 124 -0.93 6.05 -23.61
CA GLU A 124 -2.36 6.23 -23.31
C GLU A 124 -3.21 5.06 -23.80
N SER A 125 -2.98 4.58 -25.01
CA SER A 125 -3.65 3.37 -25.51
C SER A 125 -3.31 2.14 -24.69
N ILE A 126 -2.05 1.98 -24.28
CA ILE A 126 -1.61 0.86 -23.43
C ILE A 126 -2.32 0.92 -22.06
N ARG A 127 -2.41 2.08 -21.44
CA ARG A 127 -3.11 2.26 -20.17
C ARG A 127 -4.58 1.91 -20.26
N ARG A 128 -5.24 2.28 -21.36
CA ARG A 128 -6.64 1.91 -21.61
C ARG A 128 -6.82 0.40 -21.72
N ASP A 129 -5.95 -0.27 -22.47
CA ASP A 129 -6.02 -1.71 -22.61
C ASP A 129 -5.69 -2.43 -21.28
N LEU A 130 -4.75 -1.91 -20.48
CA LEU A 130 -4.47 -2.39 -19.13
C LEU A 130 -5.68 -2.18 -18.20
N ALA A 131 -6.32 -1.02 -18.25
CA ALA A 131 -7.51 -0.74 -17.45
C ALA A 131 -8.66 -1.72 -17.77
N ARG A 132 -8.83 -2.12 -19.03
CA ARG A 132 -9.79 -3.17 -19.44
C ARG A 132 -9.47 -4.55 -18.84
N LEU A 133 -8.24 -4.77 -18.40
CA LEU A 133 -7.82 -5.96 -17.66
C LEU A 133 -7.85 -5.77 -16.11
N ASN A 134 -8.52 -4.74 -15.62
CA ASN A 134 -8.51 -4.33 -14.20
C ASN A 134 -7.12 -3.95 -13.65
N HIS A 135 -6.19 -3.57 -14.52
CA HIS A 135 -4.87 -3.14 -14.12
C HIS A 135 -4.86 -1.64 -13.80
N SER A 136 -4.49 -1.27 -12.58
CA SER A 136 -4.39 0.14 -12.20
C SER A 136 -3.07 0.76 -12.68
N CYS A 137 -3.18 1.78 -13.53
CA CYS A 137 -2.03 2.55 -13.99
C CYS A 137 -1.83 3.88 -13.26
N GLY A 138 -2.72 4.24 -12.32
CA GLY A 138 -2.65 5.50 -11.59
C GLY A 138 -3.81 5.67 -10.61
N PRO A 139 -3.78 6.75 -9.82
CA PRO A 139 -4.89 7.10 -8.94
C PRO A 139 -6.13 7.55 -9.73
N ASP A 140 -5.91 8.13 -10.91
CA ASP A 140 -6.99 8.61 -11.74
C ASP A 140 -7.54 7.48 -12.61
N PRO A 141 -8.86 7.32 -12.70
CA PRO A 141 -9.46 6.34 -13.59
C PRO A 141 -9.13 6.67 -15.05
N VAL A 142 -8.79 5.65 -15.81
CA VAL A 142 -8.60 5.80 -17.26
C VAL A 142 -9.98 5.94 -17.89
N GLU A 143 -10.23 7.04 -18.60
CA GLU A 143 -11.47 7.20 -19.35
C GLU A 143 -11.55 6.21 -20.50
N ASP A 144 -12.55 5.35 -20.45
CA ASP A 144 -12.94 4.46 -21.54
C ASP A 144 -14.42 4.68 -21.86
N LEU A 145 -14.67 5.24 -23.04
CA LEU A 145 -16.05 5.52 -23.50
C LEU A 145 -16.83 4.23 -23.82
N ASP A 146 -16.10 3.14 -24.07
CA ASP A 146 -16.69 1.83 -24.35
C ASP A 146 -16.94 1.00 -23.09
N ASP A 147 -16.64 1.56 -21.90
CA ASP A 147 -16.88 0.88 -20.64
C ASP A 147 -18.38 0.83 -20.31
N LEU A 148 -18.96 -0.35 -20.46
CA LEU A 148 -20.39 -0.61 -20.20
C LEU A 148 -20.76 -0.44 -18.72
N ALA A 149 -19.80 -0.53 -17.80
CA ALA A 149 -20.06 -0.32 -16.37
C ALA A 149 -20.53 1.12 -16.07
N ARG A 150 -20.18 2.08 -16.91
CA ARG A 150 -20.61 3.50 -16.78
C ARG A 150 -22.13 3.70 -16.88
N VAL A 151 -22.80 2.81 -17.59
CA VAL A 151 -24.26 2.87 -17.83
C VAL A 151 -24.97 1.66 -17.23
N ALA A 152 -24.26 0.77 -16.56
CA ALA A 152 -24.82 -0.43 -15.97
C ALA A 152 -25.62 -0.09 -14.72
N GLN A 153 -26.79 -0.71 -14.58
CA GLN A 153 -27.52 -0.74 -13.31
C GLN A 153 -26.99 -1.90 -12.47
N ILE A 154 -26.33 -1.57 -11.36
CA ILE A 154 -25.75 -2.57 -10.46
C ILE A 154 -26.76 -2.91 -9.39
N THR A 155 -27.06 -4.21 -9.23
CA THR A 155 -27.87 -4.74 -8.16
C THR A 155 -27.12 -5.86 -7.43
N ALA A 156 -27.28 -5.93 -6.11
CA ALA A 156 -26.74 -7.03 -5.31
C ALA A 156 -27.87 -7.67 -4.51
N SER A 157 -27.89 -8.99 -4.43
CA SER A 157 -28.84 -9.73 -3.58
C SER A 157 -28.56 -9.49 -2.09
N THR A 158 -27.32 -9.28 -1.73
CA THR A 158 -26.85 -8.95 -0.38
C THR A 158 -25.69 -7.95 -0.48
N ALA A 159 -25.60 -7.05 0.48
CA ALA A 159 -24.46 -6.15 0.63
C ALA A 159 -23.94 -6.29 2.06
N LEU A 160 -22.64 -6.46 2.23
CA LEU A 160 -21.99 -6.36 3.53
C LEU A 160 -21.65 -4.88 3.75
N PRO A 161 -22.30 -4.17 4.68
CA PRO A 161 -21.90 -2.82 5.02
C PRO A 161 -20.50 -2.88 5.66
N CYS A 162 -19.54 -2.19 5.06
CA CYS A 162 -18.17 -2.10 5.57
C CYS A 162 -18.06 -1.36 6.93
N CYS A 163 -19.16 -0.87 7.46
CA CYS A 163 -19.17 0.08 8.58
C CYS A 163 -19.50 -0.57 9.93
N SER A 164 -19.89 -1.85 10.00
CA SER A 164 -20.17 -2.52 11.26
C SER A 164 -19.67 -3.95 11.26
N LEU A 165 -18.70 -4.24 12.12
CA LEU A 165 -18.37 -5.59 12.50
C LEU A 165 -19.34 -5.99 13.63
N GLU A 166 -20.32 -6.83 13.31
CA GLU A 166 -21.26 -7.34 14.33
C GLU A 166 -20.56 -8.36 15.25
N HIS A 167 -19.49 -9.00 14.77
CA HIS A 167 -18.74 -10.00 15.52
C HIS A 167 -17.23 -9.85 15.26
N PRO A 168 -16.38 -10.19 16.24
CA PRO A 168 -14.93 -10.16 16.06
C PRO A 168 -14.50 -11.16 14.97
N VAL A 169 -13.67 -10.69 14.05
CA VAL A 169 -13.17 -11.51 12.92
C VAL A 169 -12.14 -12.54 13.37
N LEU A 170 -11.53 -12.36 14.54
CA LEU A 170 -10.54 -13.27 15.10
C LEU A 170 -10.84 -13.55 16.56
N PRO A 171 -10.85 -14.84 16.99
CA PRO A 171 -10.86 -15.15 18.39
C PRO A 171 -9.57 -14.60 19.01
N ALA A 172 -9.69 -13.71 19.97
CA ALA A 172 -8.55 -13.26 20.74
C ALA A 172 -8.06 -14.45 21.56
N THR A 173 -6.95 -15.05 21.16
CA THR A 173 -6.21 -15.94 22.04
C THR A 173 -5.74 -15.09 23.21
N ALA A 174 -6.20 -15.44 24.41
CA ALA A 174 -5.82 -14.76 25.64
C ALA A 174 -4.30 -14.79 25.80
N SER A 175 -3.66 -13.65 25.58
CA SER A 175 -2.33 -13.39 26.10
C SER A 175 -2.49 -12.39 27.24
N PRO A 176 -1.89 -12.62 28.40
CA PRO A 176 -2.00 -11.72 29.54
C PRO A 176 -1.25 -10.41 29.37
N ASP A 177 -0.54 -10.24 28.26
CA ASP A 177 0.40 -9.15 28.08
C ASP A 177 -0.17 -8.02 27.21
N ASN A 178 0.41 -6.84 27.34
CA ASN A 178 0.08 -5.63 26.61
C ASN A 178 -0.11 -5.89 25.11
N ARG A 179 -1.18 -5.35 24.55
CA ARG A 179 -1.50 -5.47 23.13
C ARG A 179 -1.32 -4.13 22.45
N LEU A 180 -0.76 -4.18 21.25
CA LEU A 180 -0.61 -3.02 20.40
C LEU A 180 -1.41 -3.23 19.13
N LEU A 181 -2.43 -2.40 18.94
CA LEU A 181 -3.22 -2.36 17.71
C LEU A 181 -2.72 -1.23 16.82
N GLN A 182 -2.45 -1.52 15.56
CA GLN A 182 -1.98 -0.54 14.58
C GLN A 182 -3.07 -0.28 13.55
N PHE A 183 -3.36 0.98 13.29
CA PHE A 183 -4.34 1.41 12.29
C PHE A 183 -3.97 2.75 11.66
N PRO A 184 -4.42 3.02 10.42
CA PRO A 184 -4.17 4.31 9.77
C PRO A 184 -5.20 5.34 10.23
N VAL A 185 -4.75 6.56 10.49
CA VAL A 185 -5.62 7.74 10.69
C VAL A 185 -5.33 8.72 9.57
N ILE A 186 -6.37 9.12 8.85
CA ILE A 186 -6.29 10.05 7.70
C ILE A 186 -7.00 11.38 7.97
N THR A 187 -7.62 11.51 9.14
CA THR A 187 -8.30 12.71 9.60
C THR A 187 -7.37 13.53 10.49
N ASP A 188 -7.72 14.76 10.75
CA ASP A 188 -7.00 15.69 11.63
C ASP A 188 -7.40 15.58 13.12
N SER A 189 -8.37 14.71 13.41
CA SER A 189 -8.82 14.44 14.78
C SER A 189 -9.36 13.02 14.94
N VAL A 190 -9.26 12.48 16.15
CA VAL A 190 -9.92 11.26 16.62
C VAL A 190 -10.82 11.65 17.80
N GLU A 191 -12.10 11.36 17.71
CA GLU A 191 -13.10 11.70 18.73
C GLU A 191 -13.42 10.52 19.67
N GLY A 192 -13.05 9.31 19.27
CA GLY A 192 -13.21 8.10 20.05
C GLY A 192 -12.75 6.87 19.31
N ILE A 193 -12.52 5.79 20.03
CA ILE A 193 -12.17 4.47 19.48
C ILE A 193 -13.11 3.43 20.06
N GLY A 194 -13.84 2.72 19.20
CA GLY A 194 -14.67 1.60 19.60
C GLY A 194 -13.90 0.29 19.61
N LEU A 195 -13.96 -0.47 20.70
CA LEU A 195 -13.44 -1.83 20.80
C LEU A 195 -14.57 -2.81 21.09
N TYR A 196 -14.60 -3.95 20.40
CA TYR A 196 -15.48 -5.05 20.76
C TYR A 196 -14.70 -6.01 21.67
N LEU A 197 -15.12 -6.13 22.94
CA LEU A 197 -14.42 -6.89 23.95
C LEU A 197 -15.34 -7.93 24.61
N GLU A 198 -14.84 -9.15 24.75
CA GLU A 198 -15.35 -10.16 25.65
C GLU A 198 -14.52 -10.12 26.93
N VAL A 199 -15.16 -9.88 28.08
CA VAL A 199 -14.51 -9.71 29.36
C VAL A 199 -14.89 -10.88 30.27
N ARG A 200 -13.91 -11.69 30.64
CA ARG A 200 -14.13 -12.94 31.42
C ARG A 200 -14.31 -12.71 32.91
N GLN A 201 -13.74 -11.62 33.41
CA GLN A 201 -13.86 -11.18 34.81
C GLN A 201 -13.79 -9.68 34.89
N ASP A 202 -14.35 -9.09 35.95
CA ASP A 202 -14.29 -7.66 36.16
C ASP A 202 -12.81 -7.20 36.18
N CYS A 203 -12.51 -6.20 35.38
CA CYS A 203 -11.14 -5.70 35.21
C CYS A 203 -11.13 -4.20 34.90
N ARG A 204 -9.98 -3.60 35.06
CA ARG A 204 -9.72 -2.23 34.61
C ARG A 204 -8.86 -2.26 33.37
N LEU A 205 -9.35 -1.64 32.31
CA LEU A 205 -8.67 -1.49 31.05
C LEU A 205 -7.99 -0.12 30.99
N ASN A 206 -6.69 -0.10 30.81
CA ASN A 206 -5.94 1.12 30.52
C ASN A 206 -5.53 1.10 29.04
N VAL A 207 -5.67 2.23 28.39
CA VAL A 207 -5.29 2.37 26.98
C VAL A 207 -4.48 3.65 26.79
N CYS A 208 -3.50 3.57 25.90
CA CYS A 208 -2.73 4.72 25.44
C CYS A 208 -2.83 4.81 23.93
N PHE A 209 -3.24 5.96 23.42
CA PHE A 209 -3.28 6.26 22.01
C PHE A 209 -2.00 6.97 21.60
N LEU A 210 -1.26 6.37 20.63
CA LEU A 210 0.07 6.84 20.24
C LEU A 210 0.09 7.23 18.76
N GLU A 211 0.87 8.26 18.43
CA GLU A 211 1.24 8.55 17.05
C GLU A 211 2.40 7.64 16.59
N GLY A 212 2.65 7.57 15.28
CA GLY A 212 3.87 6.94 14.78
C GLY A 212 5.11 7.76 15.10
N ALA A 213 6.24 7.10 15.40
CA ALA A 213 7.50 7.76 15.80
C ALA A 213 8.02 8.81 14.78
N SER A 214 7.60 8.69 13.53
CA SER A 214 7.82 9.68 12.47
C SER A 214 6.72 9.54 11.42
N ASN A 215 6.58 10.52 10.53
CA ASN A 215 5.58 10.50 9.49
C ASN A 215 5.68 9.21 8.64
N GLY A 216 4.60 8.41 8.63
CA GLY A 216 4.56 7.11 7.97
C GLY A 216 5.25 5.97 8.69
N SER A 217 5.75 6.18 9.92
CA SER A 217 6.39 5.14 10.73
C SER A 217 5.40 4.04 11.15
N THR A 218 5.86 2.79 11.09
CA THR A 218 5.18 1.63 11.63
C THR A 218 5.62 1.29 13.06
N ILE A 219 6.24 2.25 13.75
CA ILE A 219 6.73 2.14 15.14
C ILE A 219 5.95 3.15 15.97
N PRO A 220 5.47 2.76 17.16
CA PRO A 220 4.85 3.68 18.09
C PRO A 220 5.80 4.81 18.47
N GLY A 221 5.27 6.00 18.55
CA GLY A 221 5.94 7.21 18.99
C GLY A 221 5.35 7.74 20.29
N ASP A 222 5.09 9.05 20.33
CA ASP A 222 4.61 9.72 21.52
C ASP A 222 3.14 9.38 21.82
N CYS A 223 2.81 9.30 23.10
CA CYS A 223 1.44 9.13 23.56
C CYS A 223 0.67 10.44 23.35
N LEU A 224 -0.45 10.34 22.65
CA LEU A 224 -1.34 11.48 22.37
C LEU A 224 -2.41 11.62 23.44
N ASP A 225 -2.95 10.49 23.92
CA ASP A 225 -4.03 10.47 24.90
C ASP A 225 -4.09 9.13 25.65
N THR A 226 -4.71 9.15 26.84
CA THR A 226 -4.88 7.95 27.67
C THR A 226 -6.30 7.88 28.21
N ALA A 227 -6.84 6.66 28.31
CA ALA A 227 -8.12 6.42 28.96
C ALA A 227 -8.05 5.18 29.87
N SER A 228 -8.86 5.18 30.91
CA SER A 228 -9.04 4.04 31.81
C SER A 228 -10.54 3.79 32.00
N ILE A 229 -10.96 2.54 31.82
CA ILE A 229 -12.37 2.13 31.94
C ILE A 229 -12.45 0.88 32.82
N ASP A 230 -13.38 0.90 33.78
CA ASP A 230 -13.72 -0.27 34.55
C ASP A 230 -14.74 -1.12 33.77
N LEU A 231 -14.41 -2.36 33.51
CA LEU A 231 -15.19 -3.30 32.72
C LEU A 231 -15.75 -4.40 33.59
N SER A 232 -17.04 -4.66 33.46
CA SER A 232 -17.68 -5.82 34.08
C SER A 232 -17.66 -7.00 33.13
N LYS A 233 -17.66 -8.21 33.70
CA LYS A 233 -17.76 -9.46 32.94
C LYS A 233 -18.92 -9.42 31.95
N ASN A 234 -18.62 -9.75 30.68
CA ASN A 234 -19.61 -9.79 29.58
C ASN A 234 -19.25 -10.86 28.54
N SER A 235 -20.23 -11.18 27.69
CA SER A 235 -20.08 -12.15 26.57
C SER A 235 -19.70 -11.50 25.25
N GLY A 236 -19.27 -10.24 25.27
CA GLY A 236 -18.90 -9.44 24.10
C GLY A 236 -19.82 -8.24 23.94
N GLN A 237 -19.22 -7.06 23.95
CA GLN A 237 -19.92 -5.79 23.73
C GLN A 237 -18.97 -4.74 23.15
N TRP A 238 -19.54 -3.76 22.48
CA TRP A 238 -18.82 -2.57 22.06
C TRP A 238 -18.58 -1.65 23.24
N ILE A 239 -17.35 -1.19 23.38
CA ILE A 239 -16.92 -0.24 24.39
C ILE A 239 -16.30 0.94 23.67
N GLU A 240 -16.84 2.11 23.89
CA GLU A 240 -16.27 3.35 23.36
C GLU A 240 -15.24 3.91 24.33
N LEU A 241 -14.04 4.11 23.84
CA LEU A 241 -12.95 4.76 24.55
C LEU A 241 -13.02 6.26 24.24
N PRO A 242 -13.22 7.12 25.24
CA PRO A 242 -13.35 8.56 25.04
C PRO A 242 -12.00 9.25 24.83
N LEU A 243 -11.31 8.84 23.76
CA LEU A 243 -10.04 9.42 23.37
C LEU A 243 -10.29 10.62 22.45
N GLN A 244 -9.82 11.81 22.84
CA GLN A 244 -9.97 13.03 22.07
C GLN A 244 -8.62 13.60 21.72
N SER A 245 -8.15 13.37 20.51
CA SER A 245 -6.83 13.80 20.09
C SER A 245 -6.84 14.54 18.77
N ARG A 246 -6.08 15.62 18.70
CA ARG A 246 -5.72 16.25 17.42
C ARG A 246 -4.54 15.50 16.80
N ILE A 247 -4.69 15.16 15.55
CA ILE A 247 -3.69 14.45 14.78
C ILE A 247 -2.81 15.46 14.05
N LYS A 248 -1.50 15.42 14.30
CA LYS A 248 -0.55 16.35 13.68
C LYS A 248 -0.26 15.99 12.22
N SER A 249 -0.29 14.69 11.91
CA SER A 249 -0.04 14.20 10.56
C SER A 249 -0.81 12.92 10.30
N ALA A 250 -1.41 12.80 9.12
CA ALA A 250 -2.00 11.54 8.68
C ALA A 250 -0.94 10.43 8.64
N GLY A 251 -1.29 9.22 9.10
CA GLY A 251 -0.33 8.11 9.14
C GLY A 251 -0.75 6.98 10.07
N TRP A 252 0.22 6.14 10.40
CA TRP A 252 0.01 5.04 11.33
C TRP A 252 -0.08 5.55 12.77
N HIS A 253 -1.12 5.10 13.45
CA HIS A 253 -1.34 5.33 14.87
C HIS A 253 -1.51 3.99 15.57
N PHE A 254 -1.39 4.01 16.89
CA PHE A 254 -1.40 2.80 17.68
C PHE A 254 -2.28 2.98 18.91
N LEU A 255 -2.95 1.90 19.27
CA LEU A 255 -3.61 1.78 20.57
C LEU A 255 -2.91 0.71 21.38
N GLU A 256 -2.25 1.11 22.43
CA GLU A 256 -1.68 0.20 23.42
C GLU A 256 -2.75 -0.10 24.47
N ILE A 257 -2.94 -1.38 24.74
CA ILE A 257 -3.94 -1.87 25.69
C ILE A 257 -3.18 -2.59 26.79
N GLU A 258 -3.30 -2.09 28.00
CA GLU A 258 -2.73 -2.66 29.20
C GLU A 258 -3.82 -3.27 30.07
N GLY A 259 -3.65 -4.52 30.45
CA GLY A 259 -4.55 -5.24 31.35
C GLY A 259 -4.75 -6.70 30.96
N SER A 260 -5.10 -7.52 31.94
CA SER A 260 -5.55 -8.90 31.73
C SER A 260 -7.03 -8.89 31.40
N LEU A 261 -7.36 -9.04 30.12
CA LEU A 261 -8.72 -9.24 29.61
C LEU A 261 -9.19 -10.67 29.87
#